data_5db2bb2aa299f58d81845041520563cb
#
_entry.id   5db2bb2aa299f58d81845041520563cb
#
_cell.length_a   1.000
_cell.length_b   1.000
_cell.length_c   1.000
_cell.angle_alpha   90.00
_cell.angle_beta   90.00
_cell.angle_gamma   90.00
#
_symmetry.space_group_name_H-M   'P 1'
#
loop_
_entity.id
_entity.type
_entity.pdbx_description
1 polymer ?
#
loop_
_entity_poly.entity_id
_entity_poly.type
_entity_poly.pdbx_seq_one_letter_code
_entity_poly.pdbx_strand_id
1 'polypeptide(L)'
;GWSDGYDVYLQIRWQAIPEERRRAFKEAAESDGVTEIGGIPVKVSSHRIMDQHEPFDSALELRALPCLSDLICERWHPDLLEFLRETPFVDEVTLLNHGQRTLDLRGTSIRKLMLDMTGLQELWLCEGTEQLLFQNKGPDACAIHAPEDGSGLTLQFIGEYRPHTELPNLRGLHGIELKDFDLTGLAAVHPHLKELRLWGAPGNLGSFSAVGGFRELTNLSTFDLFGFGADDIPTPEQMPELRWFWMTSLPETAAKAAKQLWKSKPGMDLRITKPRKPEWLAQ
;
A
#
# COMPACT_ATOMS: atom_id res chain seq x y z
N GLY A 1 1.34 18.67 3.68
CA GLY A 1 2.16 19.26 4.64
C GLY A 1 2.24 18.45 5.92
N TRP A 2 3.21 17.56 6.02
CA TRP A 2 3.50 16.72 7.19
C TRP A 2 4.76 17.22 7.92
N SER A 3 5.06 18.51 7.86
CA SER A 3 6.35 19.07 8.26
C SER A 3 6.38 19.78 9.61
N ASP A 4 5.45 19.47 10.52
CA ASP A 4 5.35 20.23 11.77
C ASP A 4 6.23 19.72 12.92
N GLY A 5 7.29 19.02 12.59
CA GLY A 5 8.35 18.72 13.57
C GLY A 5 8.16 17.48 14.44
N TYR A 6 7.23 16.58 14.09
CA TYR A 6 7.03 15.32 14.81
C TYR A 6 7.92 14.21 14.25
N ASP A 7 8.64 13.51 15.10
CA ASP A 7 9.47 12.37 14.71
C ASP A 7 8.65 11.07 14.64
N VAL A 8 7.55 10.99 15.39
CA VAL A 8 6.72 9.80 15.51
C VAL A 8 5.24 10.18 15.55
N TYR A 9 4.46 9.51 14.74
CA TYR A 9 2.99 9.59 14.74
C TYR A 9 2.42 8.26 15.19
N LEU A 10 1.46 8.30 16.07
CA LEU A 10 0.88 7.14 16.71
C LEU A 10 -0.60 7.04 16.35
N GLN A 11 -1.06 5.86 15.99
CA GLN A 11 -2.48 5.57 15.89
C GLN A 11 -2.86 4.50 16.91
N ILE A 12 -3.91 4.75 17.68
CA ILE A 12 -4.35 3.88 18.77
C ILE A 12 -5.74 3.36 18.45
N ARG A 13 -5.95 2.07 18.67
CA ARG A 13 -7.29 1.48 18.57
C ARG A 13 -8.16 1.99 19.73
N TRP A 14 -9.24 2.69 19.36
CA TRP A 14 -10.14 3.30 20.34
C TRP A 14 -10.67 2.34 21.41
N GLN A 15 -10.98 1.10 21.02
CA GLN A 15 -11.47 0.06 21.93
C GLN A 15 -10.43 -0.39 22.95
N ALA A 16 -9.16 -0.21 22.64
CA ALA A 16 -8.07 -0.57 23.51
C ALA A 16 -7.71 0.52 24.53
N ILE A 17 -8.24 1.75 24.37
CA ILE A 17 -8.08 2.82 25.36
C ILE A 17 -8.96 2.47 26.59
N PRO A 18 -8.40 2.47 27.82
CA PRO A 18 -9.18 2.29 29.04
C PRO A 18 -10.37 3.25 29.11
N GLU A 19 -11.54 2.78 29.50
CA GLU A 19 -12.80 3.53 29.42
C GLU A 19 -12.73 4.85 30.19
N GLU A 20 -12.10 4.84 31.34
CA GLU A 20 -11.90 6.02 32.19
C GLU A 20 -11.07 7.12 31.50
N ARG A 21 -10.24 6.76 30.52
CA ARG A 21 -9.42 7.69 29.75
C ARG A 21 -10.05 8.13 28.44
N ARG A 22 -11.03 7.40 27.91
CA ARG A 22 -11.66 7.72 26.60
C ARG A 22 -12.28 9.11 26.58
N ARG A 23 -12.85 9.57 27.70
CA ARG A 23 -13.43 10.91 27.80
C ARG A 23 -12.37 11.99 27.64
N ALA A 24 -11.25 11.88 28.36
CA ALA A 24 -10.14 12.84 28.26
C ALA A 24 -9.55 12.89 26.84
N PHE A 25 -9.43 11.74 26.19
CA PHE A 25 -9.01 11.65 24.79
C PHE A 25 -9.98 12.35 23.86
N LYS A 26 -11.28 12.15 24.06
CA LYS A 26 -12.31 12.79 23.24
C LYS A 26 -12.29 14.31 23.40
N GLU A 27 -12.20 14.80 24.63
CA GLU A 27 -12.11 16.21 24.93
C GLU A 27 -10.84 16.84 24.34
N ALA A 28 -9.69 16.14 24.45
CA ALA A 28 -8.43 16.57 23.84
C ALA A 28 -8.50 16.59 22.31
N ALA A 29 -9.14 15.59 21.68
CA ALA A 29 -9.31 15.54 20.24
C ALA A 29 -10.20 16.67 19.70
N GLU A 30 -11.26 17.01 20.44
CA GLU A 30 -12.17 18.11 20.09
C GLU A 30 -11.49 19.48 20.20
N SER A 31 -10.50 19.63 21.07
CA SER A 31 -9.77 20.89 21.31
C SER A 31 -8.41 20.97 20.61
N ASP A 32 -8.02 19.93 19.86
CA ASP A 32 -6.63 19.72 19.38
C ASP A 32 -5.61 19.86 20.51
N GLY A 33 -5.98 19.37 21.68
CA GLY A 33 -5.23 19.52 22.91
C GLY A 33 -4.14 18.47 23.09
N VAL A 34 -3.31 18.71 24.07
CA VAL A 34 -2.29 17.75 24.54
C VAL A 34 -2.86 16.97 25.70
N THR A 35 -2.66 15.66 25.69
CA THR A 35 -2.93 14.77 26.82
C THR A 35 -1.72 13.91 27.11
N GLU A 36 -1.81 13.08 28.12
CA GLU A 36 -0.72 12.19 28.54
C GLU A 36 -1.18 10.73 28.52
N ILE A 37 -0.36 9.86 27.98
CA ILE A 37 -0.58 8.41 28.00
C ILE A 37 0.70 7.76 28.52
N GLY A 38 0.60 7.06 29.66
CA GLY A 38 1.74 6.36 30.25
C GLY A 38 2.94 7.26 30.56
N GLY A 39 2.70 8.57 30.85
CA GLY A 39 3.75 9.55 31.09
C GLY A 39 4.24 10.27 29.83
N ILE A 40 3.77 9.88 28.65
CA ILE A 40 4.17 10.48 27.37
C ILE A 40 3.14 11.53 26.97
N PRO A 41 3.54 12.81 26.77
CA PRO A 41 2.65 13.81 26.26
C PRO A 41 2.35 13.54 24.78
N VAL A 42 1.06 13.46 24.44
CA VAL A 42 0.59 13.24 23.09
C VAL A 42 -0.39 14.31 22.66
N LYS A 43 -0.25 14.78 21.42
CA LYS A 43 -1.23 15.66 20.82
C LYS A 43 -2.30 14.81 20.15
N VAL A 44 -3.56 15.08 20.49
CA VAL A 44 -4.71 14.41 19.90
C VAL A 44 -5.31 15.32 18.86
N SER A 45 -5.34 14.89 17.61
CA SER A 45 -6.16 15.50 16.56
C SER A 45 -7.35 14.60 16.24
N SER A 46 -8.35 15.10 15.53
CA SER A 46 -9.67 14.46 15.33
C SER A 46 -9.65 12.99 14.87
N HIS A 47 -8.49 12.46 14.44
CA HIS A 47 -8.35 11.06 14.00
C HIS A 47 -6.99 10.44 14.31
N ARG A 48 -6.05 11.18 14.90
CA ARG A 48 -4.69 10.70 15.14
C ARG A 48 -4.18 11.22 16.46
N ILE A 49 -3.51 10.35 17.19
CA ILE A 49 -2.71 10.74 18.32
C ILE A 49 -1.30 10.92 17.81
N MET A 50 -0.75 12.08 18.01
CA MET A 50 0.59 12.44 17.58
C MET A 50 1.44 12.75 18.78
N ASP A 51 2.65 12.25 18.78
CA ASP A 51 3.62 12.63 19.80
C ASP A 51 4.04 14.09 19.63
N GLN A 52 4.21 14.76 20.75
CA GLN A 52 4.70 16.13 20.75
C GLN A 52 6.20 16.19 20.89
N HIS A 53 6.91 16.31 19.79
CA HIS A 53 8.05 17.18 19.58
C HIS A 53 9.35 17.02 20.32
N GLU A 54 9.39 16.40 21.44
CA GLU A 54 10.67 16.04 22.04
C GLU A 54 11.05 14.74 21.34
N PRO A 55 12.20 14.69 20.62
CA PRO A 55 12.65 13.43 20.09
C PRO A 55 12.73 12.44 21.26
N PHE A 56 12.15 11.25 21.10
CA PHE A 56 12.37 10.21 22.06
C PHE A 56 13.85 9.93 22.18
N ASP A 57 14.39 9.87 23.37
CA ASP A 57 15.75 9.38 23.58
C ASP A 57 15.85 7.91 23.19
N SER A 58 14.74 7.17 23.31
CA SER A 58 14.65 5.77 22.97
C SER A 58 13.24 5.40 22.47
N ALA A 59 13.12 4.63 21.38
CA ALA A 59 11.85 4.07 20.93
C ALA A 59 11.21 3.14 21.99
N LEU A 60 12.00 2.61 22.93
CA LEU A 60 11.52 1.76 24.02
C LEU A 60 10.58 2.50 24.98
N GLU A 61 10.60 3.82 25.03
CA GLU A 61 9.65 4.63 25.79
C GLU A 61 8.21 4.41 25.31
N LEU A 62 8.01 4.08 24.02
CA LEU A 62 6.71 3.77 23.46
C LEU A 62 6.04 2.55 24.10
N ARG A 63 6.77 1.71 24.83
CA ARG A 63 6.22 0.59 25.63
C ARG A 63 5.19 1.07 26.67
N ALA A 64 5.25 2.32 27.07
CA ALA A 64 4.27 2.91 27.98
C ALA A 64 2.89 3.11 27.33
N LEU A 65 2.76 2.95 26.00
CA LEU A 65 1.53 3.10 25.22
C LEU A 65 0.87 1.72 25.00
N PRO A 66 -0.10 1.32 25.81
CA PRO A 66 -0.60 -0.07 25.85
C PRO A 66 -1.45 -0.45 24.62
N CYS A 67 -1.75 0.48 23.73
CA CYS A 67 -2.79 0.34 22.71
C CYS A 67 -2.30 0.76 21.32
N LEU A 68 -1.01 0.91 21.16
CA LEU A 68 -0.41 1.33 19.92
C LEU A 68 -0.64 0.26 18.83
N SER A 69 -1.24 0.63 17.69
CA SER A 69 -1.42 -0.26 16.53
C SER A 69 -0.59 0.19 15.34
N ASP A 70 -0.53 1.50 15.13
CA ASP A 70 0.12 2.11 13.97
C ASP A 70 1.21 3.06 14.43
N LEU A 71 2.35 2.97 13.76
CA LEU A 71 3.53 3.78 14.06
C LEU A 71 4.06 4.40 12.77
N ILE A 72 4.20 5.72 12.76
CA ILE A 72 4.87 6.43 11.69
C ILE A 72 6.16 7.04 12.25
N CYS A 73 7.30 6.55 11.80
CA CYS A 73 8.62 7.07 12.16
C CYS A 73 9.19 7.87 11.01
N GLU A 74 9.37 9.17 11.21
CA GLU A 74 10.03 10.05 10.24
C GLU A 74 11.55 10.05 10.41
N ARG A 75 12.05 9.50 11.51
CA ARG A 75 13.47 9.29 11.79
C ARG A 75 13.72 7.90 12.32
N TRP A 76 14.91 7.42 12.09
CA TRP A 76 15.36 6.14 12.63
C TRP A 76 15.80 6.28 14.09
N HIS A 77 15.25 5.41 14.93
CA HIS A 77 15.70 5.21 16.29
C HIS A 77 16.48 3.89 16.40
N PRO A 78 17.66 3.88 17.00
CA PRO A 78 18.53 2.68 17.03
C PRO A 78 17.87 1.45 17.67
N ASP A 79 16.97 1.66 18.63
CA ASP A 79 16.26 0.62 19.39
C ASP A 79 14.84 0.33 18.85
N LEU A 80 14.47 0.93 17.71
CA LEU A 80 13.13 0.75 17.11
C LEU A 80 12.82 -0.72 16.82
N LEU A 81 13.79 -1.47 16.30
CA LEU A 81 13.57 -2.88 15.98
C LEU A 81 13.38 -3.74 17.25
N GLU A 82 14.08 -3.42 18.33
CA GLU A 82 13.88 -4.07 19.62
C GLU A 82 12.45 -3.81 20.10
N PHE A 83 12.03 -2.56 20.11
CA PHE A 83 10.67 -2.16 20.48
C PHE A 83 9.61 -2.92 19.63
N LEU A 84 9.75 -2.96 18.30
CA LEU A 84 8.79 -3.62 17.41
C LEU A 84 8.73 -5.14 17.65
N ARG A 85 9.84 -5.79 17.99
CA ARG A 85 9.87 -7.22 18.32
C ARG A 85 9.18 -7.54 19.64
N GLU A 86 9.24 -6.62 20.58
CA GLU A 86 8.62 -6.77 21.90
C GLU A 86 7.14 -6.33 21.94
N THR A 87 6.66 -5.69 20.87
CA THR A 87 5.33 -5.07 20.82
C THR A 87 4.47 -5.70 19.72
N PRO A 88 3.90 -6.90 19.96
CA PRO A 88 3.20 -7.68 18.92
C PRO A 88 1.88 -7.07 18.45
N PHE A 89 1.39 -6.01 19.07
CA PHE A 89 0.17 -5.33 18.67
C PHE A 89 0.42 -4.12 17.73
N VAL A 90 1.68 -3.76 17.47
CA VAL A 90 2.04 -2.81 16.43
C VAL A 90 2.12 -3.57 15.11
N ASP A 91 1.09 -3.45 14.29
CA ASP A 91 0.94 -4.21 13.05
C ASP A 91 0.98 -3.34 11.79
N GLU A 92 0.89 -2.02 11.92
CA GLU A 92 1.05 -1.07 10.82
C GLU A 92 2.21 -0.12 11.11
N VAL A 93 3.22 -0.10 10.24
CA VAL A 93 4.44 0.70 10.44
C VAL A 93 4.79 1.47 9.17
N THR A 94 5.09 2.75 9.34
CA THR A 94 5.64 3.60 8.29
C THR A 94 7.02 4.06 8.70
N LEU A 95 8.02 3.77 7.88
CA LEU A 95 9.41 4.16 8.10
C LEU A 95 9.86 5.12 7.00
N LEU A 96 10.02 6.38 7.35
CA LEU A 96 10.50 7.44 6.46
C LEU A 96 11.92 7.84 6.85
N ASN A 97 12.70 8.29 5.88
CA ASN A 97 14.05 8.83 6.10
C ASN A 97 14.93 7.99 7.07
N HIS A 98 14.73 6.67 7.06
CA HIS A 98 15.38 5.78 8.04
C HIS A 98 16.89 5.66 7.83
N GLY A 99 17.41 5.94 6.61
CA GLY A 99 18.84 5.92 6.31
C GLY A 99 19.52 4.54 6.44
N GLN A 100 18.74 3.47 6.58
CA GLN A 100 19.27 2.11 6.75
C GLN A 100 19.59 1.49 5.39
N ARG A 101 20.71 0.75 5.31
CA ARG A 101 21.07 -0.06 4.13
C ARG A 101 20.46 -1.43 4.17
N THR A 102 20.25 -1.96 5.37
CA THR A 102 19.62 -3.25 5.62
C THR A 102 18.57 -3.08 6.70
N LEU A 103 17.37 -3.60 6.46
CA LEU A 103 16.30 -3.69 7.44
C LEU A 103 15.91 -5.15 7.65
N ASP A 104 16.07 -5.64 8.88
CA ASP A 104 15.66 -6.97 9.29
C ASP A 104 14.46 -6.89 10.22
N LEU A 105 13.27 -7.07 9.65
CA LEU A 105 11.99 -7.01 10.36
C LEU A 105 11.51 -8.38 10.86
N ARG A 106 12.33 -9.42 10.73
CA ARG A 106 11.98 -10.75 11.26
C ARG A 106 11.79 -10.70 12.78
N GLY A 107 10.81 -11.43 13.25
CA GLY A 107 10.43 -11.44 14.66
C GLY A 107 9.55 -10.26 15.10
N THR A 108 9.19 -9.35 14.20
CA THR A 108 8.14 -8.34 14.43
C THR A 108 6.76 -8.89 14.05
N SER A 109 5.69 -8.13 14.33
CA SER A 109 4.31 -8.48 13.97
C SER A 109 3.72 -7.55 12.90
N ILE A 110 4.57 -6.96 12.08
CA ILE A 110 4.17 -5.95 11.09
C ILE A 110 3.39 -6.62 9.96
N ARG A 111 2.12 -6.27 9.82
CA ARG A 111 1.26 -6.71 8.73
C ARG A 111 1.30 -5.76 7.54
N LYS A 112 1.36 -4.46 7.82
CA LYS A 112 1.44 -3.43 6.78
C LYS A 112 2.66 -2.56 7.01
N LEU A 113 3.50 -2.51 6.02
CA LEU A 113 4.71 -1.70 6.03
C LEU A 113 4.66 -0.68 4.91
N MET A 114 4.77 0.60 5.26
CA MET A 114 5.10 1.67 4.32
C MET A 114 6.56 2.04 4.52
N LEU A 115 7.32 2.08 3.44
CA LEU A 115 8.78 2.18 3.52
C LEU A 115 9.33 3.19 2.50
N ASP A 116 10.19 4.10 2.99
CA ASP A 116 11.09 4.85 2.12
C ASP A 116 12.23 3.92 1.67
N MET A 117 12.30 3.67 0.38
CA MET A 117 13.31 2.77 -0.19
C MET A 117 14.68 3.43 -0.43
N THR A 118 14.82 4.72 -0.14
CA THR A 118 16.05 5.46 -0.42
C THR A 118 17.23 4.86 0.33
N GLY A 119 18.23 4.40 -0.42
CA GLY A 119 19.45 3.83 0.13
C GLY A 119 19.35 2.41 0.66
N LEU A 120 18.14 1.82 0.71
CA LEU A 120 17.94 0.46 1.17
C LEU A 120 18.45 -0.55 0.13
N GLN A 121 19.25 -1.51 0.57
CA GLN A 121 19.85 -2.56 -0.28
C GLN A 121 19.28 -3.94 0.02
N GLU A 122 18.81 -4.15 1.24
CA GLU A 122 18.31 -5.43 1.70
C GLU A 122 17.17 -5.26 2.69
N LEU A 123 16.08 -5.97 2.48
CA LEU A 123 14.88 -5.95 3.31
C LEU A 123 14.46 -7.38 3.65
N TRP A 124 14.37 -7.69 4.94
CA TRP A 124 13.83 -8.96 5.45
C TRP A 124 12.48 -8.71 6.08
N LEU A 125 11.43 -9.27 5.50
CA LEU A 125 10.06 -9.15 6.02
C LEU A 125 9.76 -10.19 7.10
N CYS A 126 8.83 -9.90 8.00
CA CYS A 126 8.33 -10.87 8.97
C CYS A 126 7.25 -11.77 8.35
N GLU A 127 6.96 -12.90 9.02
CA GLU A 127 6.01 -13.90 8.52
C GLU A 127 4.58 -13.38 8.32
N GLY A 128 4.17 -12.37 9.06
CA GLY A 128 2.82 -11.80 9.00
C GLY A 128 2.62 -10.68 7.99
N THR A 129 3.65 -10.29 7.23
CA THR A 129 3.54 -9.13 6.34
C THR A 129 2.59 -9.40 5.16
N GLU A 130 1.50 -8.64 5.10
CA GLU A 130 0.48 -8.74 4.05
C GLU A 130 0.59 -7.64 3.00
N GLN A 131 1.11 -6.46 3.39
CA GLN A 131 1.22 -5.31 2.52
C GLN A 131 2.57 -4.63 2.67
N LEU A 132 3.21 -4.37 1.55
CA LEU A 132 4.44 -3.58 1.45
C LEU A 132 4.22 -2.44 0.48
N LEU A 133 4.32 -1.21 0.96
CA LEU A 133 4.16 -0.01 0.17
C LEU A 133 5.49 0.73 0.09
N PHE A 134 5.98 0.94 -1.13
CA PHE A 134 7.14 1.78 -1.39
C PHE A 134 6.69 3.22 -1.59
N GLN A 135 7.17 4.12 -0.75
CA GLN A 135 6.82 5.54 -0.85
C GLN A 135 7.67 6.27 -1.89
N ASN A 136 8.92 5.88 -2.03
CA ASN A 136 9.85 6.44 -2.99
C ASN A 136 10.45 5.33 -3.84
N LYS A 137 10.96 5.71 -5.02
CA LYS A 137 11.73 4.80 -5.85
C LYS A 137 12.96 4.33 -5.08
N GLY A 138 13.00 3.04 -4.78
CA GLY A 138 14.15 2.41 -4.19
C GLY A 138 15.30 2.25 -5.18
N PRO A 139 16.49 1.88 -4.69
CA PRO A 139 17.58 1.49 -5.58
C PRO A 139 17.12 0.29 -6.44
N ASP A 140 17.58 0.28 -7.69
CA ASP A 140 17.25 -0.79 -8.64
C ASP A 140 17.70 -2.20 -8.18
N ALA A 141 18.42 -2.28 -7.08
CA ALA A 141 19.06 -3.47 -6.55
C ALA A 141 18.71 -3.80 -5.08
N CYS A 142 17.58 -3.34 -4.54
CA CYS A 142 17.16 -3.79 -3.21
C CYS A 142 16.69 -5.24 -3.29
N ALA A 143 17.34 -6.12 -2.53
CA ALA A 143 16.88 -7.49 -2.35
C ALA A 143 15.78 -7.54 -1.29
N ILE A 144 14.63 -8.12 -1.63
CA ILE A 144 13.49 -8.29 -0.71
C ILE A 144 13.36 -9.78 -0.39
N HIS A 145 13.55 -10.10 0.88
CA HIS A 145 13.36 -11.43 1.42
C HIS A 145 12.00 -11.50 2.12
N ALA A 146 11.07 -12.22 1.53
CA ALA A 146 9.73 -12.42 2.07
C ALA A 146 9.48 -13.91 2.37
N PRO A 147 8.67 -14.24 3.38
CA PRO A 147 8.24 -15.59 3.61
C PRO A 147 7.57 -16.19 2.38
N GLU A 148 7.85 -17.47 2.08
CA GLU A 148 7.28 -18.20 0.96
C GLU A 148 7.34 -17.40 -0.38
N ASP A 149 8.44 -16.70 -0.62
CA ASP A 149 8.69 -15.90 -1.83
C ASP A 149 7.55 -14.90 -2.17
N GLY A 150 6.98 -14.31 -1.12
CA GLY A 150 5.93 -13.30 -1.22
C GLY A 150 4.51 -13.83 -1.22
N SER A 151 4.29 -15.11 -0.89
CA SER A 151 2.95 -15.68 -0.75
C SER A 151 2.10 -14.87 0.26
N GLY A 152 0.90 -14.45 -0.19
CA GLY A 152 0.04 -13.58 0.61
C GLY A 152 0.39 -12.08 0.58
N LEU A 153 1.57 -11.70 0.09
CA LEU A 153 2.03 -10.31 0.05
C LEU A 153 1.39 -9.52 -1.09
N THR A 154 0.91 -8.32 -0.79
CA THR A 154 0.56 -7.29 -1.77
C THR A 154 1.63 -6.22 -1.78
N LEU A 155 2.26 -6.02 -2.94
CA LEU A 155 3.23 -4.97 -3.18
C LEU A 155 2.54 -3.74 -3.78
N GLN A 156 2.77 -2.58 -3.20
CA GLN A 156 2.31 -1.30 -3.74
C GLN A 156 3.52 -0.40 -4.03
N PHE A 157 3.53 0.23 -5.19
CA PHE A 157 4.61 1.13 -5.62
C PHE A 157 4.04 2.39 -6.29
N ILE A 158 4.85 3.44 -6.35
CA ILE A 158 4.49 4.73 -6.95
C ILE A 158 5.45 5.02 -8.10
N GLY A 159 4.90 5.38 -9.26
CA GLY A 159 5.66 5.79 -10.44
C GLY A 159 6.24 4.63 -11.24
N GLU A 160 7.53 4.36 -11.14
CA GLU A 160 8.21 3.35 -11.92
C GLU A 160 8.14 1.96 -11.30
N TYR A 161 7.87 0.96 -12.11
CA TYR A 161 7.87 -0.44 -11.71
C TYR A 161 9.23 -1.08 -11.98
N ARG A 162 9.68 -1.89 -11.01
CA ARG A 162 10.77 -2.85 -11.18
C ARG A 162 10.23 -4.27 -11.05
N PRO A 163 10.59 -5.19 -11.95
CA PRO A 163 10.26 -6.60 -11.76
C PRO A 163 10.91 -7.16 -10.49
N HIS A 164 10.10 -7.71 -9.61
CA HIS A 164 10.54 -8.35 -8.35
C HIS A 164 10.57 -9.86 -8.52
N THR A 165 11.57 -10.36 -9.26
CA THR A 165 11.75 -11.80 -9.55
C THR A 165 12.02 -12.62 -8.29
N GLU A 166 12.47 -11.98 -7.21
CA GLU A 166 12.64 -12.55 -5.88
C GLU A 166 11.31 -12.80 -5.15
N LEU A 167 10.19 -12.27 -5.68
CA LEU A 167 8.85 -12.41 -5.12
C LEU A 167 7.87 -13.06 -6.12
N PRO A 168 8.15 -14.27 -6.65
CA PRO A 168 7.31 -14.87 -7.69
C PRO A 168 5.91 -15.21 -7.22
N ASN A 169 5.71 -15.38 -5.92
CA ASN A 169 4.43 -15.77 -5.32
C ASN A 169 3.59 -14.57 -4.84
N LEU A 170 3.89 -13.35 -5.29
CA LEU A 170 3.07 -12.17 -4.95
C LEU A 170 1.59 -12.43 -5.19
N ARG A 171 0.78 -12.14 -4.17
CA ARG A 171 -0.67 -12.18 -4.24
C ARG A 171 -1.25 -10.97 -4.95
N GLY A 172 -0.73 -9.77 -4.68
CA GLY A 172 -1.24 -8.51 -5.21
C GLY A 172 -0.13 -7.58 -5.68
N LEU A 173 -0.43 -6.82 -6.74
CA LEU A 173 0.44 -5.77 -7.24
C LEU A 173 -0.39 -4.51 -7.50
N HIS A 174 -0.03 -3.43 -6.81
CA HIS A 174 -0.71 -2.14 -6.91
C HIS A 174 0.27 -1.07 -7.39
N GLY A 175 0.04 -0.53 -8.56
CA GLY A 175 0.81 0.59 -9.10
C GLY A 175 0.01 1.88 -9.05
N ILE A 176 0.63 2.95 -8.53
CA ILE A 176 0.04 4.28 -8.41
C ILE A 176 0.89 5.27 -9.19
N GLU A 177 0.24 6.19 -9.90
CA GLU A 177 0.93 7.21 -10.72
C GLU A 177 1.95 6.61 -11.68
N LEU A 178 1.56 5.53 -12.33
CA LEU A 178 2.44 4.73 -13.19
C LEU A 178 3.05 5.56 -14.32
N LYS A 179 4.35 5.35 -14.52
CA LYS A 179 5.12 5.86 -15.64
C LYS A 179 5.77 4.67 -16.33
N ASP A 180 5.63 4.62 -17.66
CA ASP A 180 6.30 3.63 -18.51
C ASP A 180 6.14 2.17 -18.04
N PHE A 181 4.93 1.84 -17.60
CA PHE A 181 4.61 0.50 -17.12
C PHE A 181 4.24 -0.42 -18.27
N ASP A 182 5.05 -1.46 -18.48
CA ASP A 182 4.78 -2.51 -19.47
C ASP A 182 4.24 -3.77 -18.77
N LEU A 183 3.03 -4.17 -19.19
CA LEU A 183 2.40 -5.41 -18.72
C LEU A 183 3.04 -6.65 -19.35
N THR A 184 3.82 -6.49 -20.42
CA THR A 184 4.48 -7.59 -21.13
C THR A 184 5.44 -8.31 -20.17
N GLY A 185 5.25 -9.61 -20.01
CA GLY A 185 6.09 -10.41 -19.13
C GLY A 185 5.73 -10.36 -17.65
N LEU A 186 4.86 -9.44 -17.18
CA LEU A 186 4.48 -9.35 -15.77
C LEU A 186 3.92 -10.68 -15.23
N ALA A 187 3.10 -11.38 -16.01
CA ALA A 187 2.56 -12.68 -15.62
C ALA A 187 3.63 -13.78 -15.53
N ALA A 188 4.75 -13.64 -16.24
CA ALA A 188 5.87 -14.57 -16.12
C ALA A 188 6.68 -14.34 -14.85
N VAL A 189 6.76 -13.08 -14.40
CA VAL A 189 7.45 -12.71 -13.14
C VAL A 189 6.59 -13.05 -11.92
N HIS A 190 5.28 -12.78 -11.99
CA HIS A 190 4.33 -12.96 -10.89
C HIS A 190 3.15 -13.85 -11.35
N PRO A 191 3.35 -15.15 -11.56
CA PRO A 191 2.33 -16.03 -12.14
C PRO A 191 1.11 -16.27 -11.23
N HIS A 192 1.28 -16.07 -9.92
CA HIS A 192 0.27 -16.33 -8.91
C HIS A 192 -0.52 -15.09 -8.46
N LEU A 193 -0.40 -13.99 -9.21
CA LEU A 193 -1.16 -12.77 -8.90
C LEU A 193 -2.67 -13.03 -8.89
N LYS A 194 -3.31 -12.67 -7.77
CA LYS A 194 -4.76 -12.68 -7.58
C LYS A 194 -5.38 -11.30 -7.70
N GLU A 195 -4.59 -10.26 -7.44
CA GLU A 195 -5.04 -8.88 -7.49
C GLU A 195 -4.04 -8.00 -8.24
N LEU A 196 -4.55 -7.26 -9.22
CA LEU A 196 -3.78 -6.28 -9.98
C LEU A 196 -4.54 -4.95 -10.00
N ARG A 197 -3.93 -3.89 -9.46
CA ARG A 197 -4.46 -2.53 -9.49
C ARG A 197 -3.46 -1.61 -10.14
N LEU A 198 -3.90 -0.92 -11.19
CA LEU A 198 -3.05 -0.04 -11.96
C LEU A 198 -3.69 1.34 -12.08
N TRP A 199 -2.99 2.35 -11.59
CA TRP A 199 -3.45 3.73 -11.66
C TRP A 199 -2.34 4.59 -12.28
N GLY A 200 -2.64 5.23 -13.42
CA GLY A 200 -1.68 6.10 -14.08
C GLY A 200 -2.00 6.42 -15.51
N ALA A 201 -1.06 7.08 -16.17
CA ALA A 201 -1.21 7.55 -17.54
C ALA A 201 -1.37 6.38 -18.53
N PRO A 202 -2.45 6.36 -19.30
CA PRO A 202 -2.87 5.21 -20.10
C PRO A 202 -1.94 4.86 -21.26
N GLY A 203 -1.17 5.81 -21.76
CA GLY A 203 -0.23 5.59 -22.87
C GLY A 203 0.90 4.62 -22.54
N ASN A 204 1.10 4.30 -21.27
CA ASN A 204 2.25 3.55 -20.79
C ASN A 204 1.92 2.13 -20.32
N LEU A 205 0.63 1.73 -20.33
CA LEU A 205 0.24 0.41 -19.83
C LEU A 205 0.33 -0.71 -20.87
N GLY A 206 0.59 -0.39 -22.12
CA GLY A 206 0.50 -1.39 -23.19
C GLY A 206 -0.92 -1.92 -23.38
N SER A 207 -1.06 -3.13 -23.90
CA SER A 207 -2.34 -3.79 -24.11
C SER A 207 -2.59 -4.91 -23.11
N PHE A 208 -3.77 -4.96 -22.50
CA PHE A 208 -4.18 -6.10 -21.68
C PHE A 208 -4.37 -7.37 -22.51
N SER A 209 -4.63 -7.28 -23.81
CA SER A 209 -4.75 -8.44 -24.70
C SER A 209 -3.42 -9.19 -24.83
N ALA A 210 -2.28 -8.51 -24.65
CA ALA A 210 -0.95 -9.13 -24.63
C ALA A 210 -0.65 -9.89 -23.32
N VAL A 211 -1.49 -9.77 -22.31
CA VAL A 211 -1.27 -10.32 -20.95
C VAL A 211 -1.96 -11.67 -20.76
N GLY A 212 -1.83 -12.55 -21.73
CA GLY A 212 -2.44 -13.89 -21.70
C GLY A 212 -1.86 -14.89 -20.69
N GLY A 213 -1.44 -14.47 -19.51
CA GLY A 213 -0.78 -15.34 -18.54
C GLY A 213 -1.31 -15.32 -17.12
N PHE A 214 -2.21 -14.39 -16.78
CA PHE A 214 -2.77 -14.27 -15.43
C PHE A 214 -3.87 -15.30 -15.17
N ARG A 215 -3.48 -16.53 -14.88
CA ARG A 215 -4.42 -17.66 -14.69
C ARG A 215 -5.20 -17.60 -13.40
N GLU A 216 -4.63 -17.00 -12.35
CA GLU A 216 -5.19 -16.94 -11.00
C GLU A 216 -5.80 -15.57 -10.66
N LEU A 217 -5.73 -14.60 -11.57
CA LEU A 217 -6.19 -13.24 -11.31
C LEU A 217 -7.70 -13.20 -11.09
N THR A 218 -8.11 -12.79 -9.90
CA THR A 218 -9.52 -12.65 -9.52
C THR A 218 -10.00 -11.21 -9.57
N ASN A 219 -9.11 -10.25 -9.31
CA ASN A 219 -9.42 -8.83 -9.21
C ASN A 219 -8.50 -8.01 -10.12
N LEU A 220 -9.08 -7.29 -11.05
CA LEU A 220 -8.39 -6.32 -11.89
C LEU A 220 -9.04 -4.95 -11.76
N SER A 221 -8.27 -3.95 -11.36
CA SER A 221 -8.71 -2.56 -11.34
C SER A 221 -7.73 -1.71 -12.12
N THR A 222 -8.24 -0.94 -13.06
CA THR A 222 -7.45 -0.06 -13.91
C THR A 222 -8.10 1.31 -13.98
N PHE A 223 -7.29 2.35 -13.79
CA PHE A 223 -7.77 3.72 -13.73
C PHE A 223 -7.13 4.54 -14.84
N ASP A 224 -7.89 5.51 -15.37
CA ASP A 224 -7.44 6.47 -16.38
C ASP A 224 -6.99 5.85 -17.72
N LEU A 225 -7.82 4.97 -18.28
CA LEU A 225 -7.57 4.24 -19.53
C LEU A 225 -7.94 5.01 -20.81
N PHE A 226 -7.61 6.27 -20.92
CA PHE A 226 -8.03 7.14 -22.02
C PHE A 226 -7.56 6.66 -23.41
N GLY A 227 -6.40 6.00 -23.49
CA GLY A 227 -5.81 5.55 -24.75
C GLY A 227 -6.20 4.15 -25.18
N PHE A 228 -7.02 3.42 -24.41
CA PHE A 228 -7.36 2.02 -24.71
C PHE A 228 -8.40 1.91 -25.82
N GLY A 229 -8.14 1.04 -26.79
CA GLY A 229 -9.08 0.61 -27.81
C GLY A 229 -9.86 -0.64 -27.42
N ALA A 230 -10.71 -1.10 -28.34
CA ALA A 230 -11.48 -2.33 -28.13
C ALA A 230 -10.56 -3.57 -28.04
N ASP A 231 -9.48 -3.58 -28.79
CA ASP A 231 -8.53 -4.71 -28.88
C ASP A 231 -7.61 -4.79 -27.67
N ASP A 232 -7.56 -3.74 -26.84
CA ASP A 232 -6.77 -3.72 -25.61
C ASP A 232 -7.49 -4.39 -24.43
N ILE A 233 -8.76 -4.71 -24.56
CA ILE A 233 -9.57 -5.33 -23.50
C ILE A 233 -9.29 -6.84 -23.45
N PRO A 234 -8.91 -7.41 -22.28
CA PRO A 234 -8.68 -8.84 -22.14
C PRO A 234 -9.99 -9.62 -22.28
N THR A 235 -9.90 -10.83 -22.81
CA THR A 235 -11.03 -11.73 -22.93
C THR A 235 -11.21 -12.63 -21.71
N PRO A 236 -12.40 -13.20 -21.47
CA PRO A 236 -12.61 -14.18 -20.40
C PRO A 236 -11.70 -15.40 -20.45
N GLU A 237 -11.26 -15.80 -21.65
CA GLU A 237 -10.34 -16.92 -21.86
C GLU A 237 -8.91 -16.57 -21.42
N GLN A 238 -8.51 -15.32 -21.59
CA GLN A 238 -7.20 -14.81 -21.14
C GLN A 238 -7.14 -14.69 -19.60
N MET A 239 -8.26 -14.40 -18.94
CA MET A 239 -8.37 -14.24 -17.49
C MET A 239 -9.53 -15.09 -16.93
N PRO A 240 -9.38 -16.41 -16.89
CA PRO A 240 -10.48 -17.33 -16.57
C PRO A 240 -11.03 -17.19 -15.15
N GLU A 241 -10.18 -16.83 -14.19
CA GLU A 241 -10.59 -16.69 -12.78
C GLU A 241 -11.07 -15.29 -12.40
N LEU A 242 -11.02 -14.29 -13.33
CA LEU A 242 -11.42 -12.93 -13.02
C LEU A 242 -12.89 -12.86 -12.59
N ARG A 243 -13.16 -12.22 -11.45
CA ARG A 243 -14.50 -12.02 -10.87
C ARG A 243 -14.84 -10.55 -10.69
N TRP A 244 -13.81 -9.72 -10.51
CA TRP A 244 -13.93 -8.28 -10.35
C TRP A 244 -13.12 -7.59 -11.42
N PHE A 245 -13.77 -6.76 -12.24
CA PHE A 245 -13.09 -5.96 -13.24
C PHE A 245 -13.60 -4.52 -13.21
N TRP A 246 -12.77 -3.61 -12.73
CA TRP A 246 -13.09 -2.20 -12.68
C TRP A 246 -12.17 -1.41 -13.61
N MET A 247 -12.78 -0.70 -14.56
CA MET A 247 -12.09 0.17 -15.50
C MET A 247 -12.66 1.59 -15.42
N THR A 248 -11.78 2.59 -15.35
CA THR A 248 -12.18 4.00 -15.37
C THR A 248 -11.71 4.68 -16.65
N SER A 249 -12.43 5.73 -17.04
CA SER A 249 -12.06 6.62 -18.15
C SER A 249 -11.92 5.91 -19.50
N LEU A 250 -12.56 4.77 -19.70
CA LEU A 250 -12.48 3.98 -20.91
C LEU A 250 -13.23 4.68 -22.06
N PRO A 251 -12.64 4.79 -23.28
CA PRO A 251 -13.34 5.28 -24.45
C PRO A 251 -14.61 4.48 -24.75
N GLU A 252 -15.62 5.10 -25.35
CA GLU A 252 -16.94 4.48 -25.51
C GLU A 252 -16.88 3.18 -26.33
N THR A 253 -16.06 3.12 -27.35
CA THR A 253 -15.85 1.93 -28.18
C THR A 253 -15.28 0.76 -27.36
N ALA A 254 -14.24 1.02 -26.59
CA ALA A 254 -13.63 0.03 -25.70
C ALA A 254 -14.58 -0.38 -24.56
N ALA A 255 -15.36 0.57 -24.04
CA ALA A 255 -16.37 0.27 -23.01
C ALA A 255 -17.49 -0.65 -23.54
N LYS A 256 -17.93 -0.45 -24.78
CA LYS A 256 -18.89 -1.36 -25.45
C LYS A 256 -18.29 -2.74 -25.67
N ALA A 257 -17.04 -2.82 -26.15
CA ALA A 257 -16.33 -4.08 -26.35
C ALA A 257 -16.18 -4.84 -25.03
N ALA A 258 -15.73 -4.19 -23.96
CA ALA A 258 -15.60 -4.79 -22.63
C ALA A 258 -16.93 -5.38 -22.14
N LYS A 259 -18.02 -4.62 -22.23
CA LYS A 259 -19.36 -5.10 -21.86
C LYS A 259 -19.80 -6.31 -22.66
N GLN A 260 -19.51 -6.31 -23.98
CA GLN A 260 -19.87 -7.42 -24.86
C GLN A 260 -19.07 -8.69 -24.54
N LEU A 261 -17.75 -8.54 -24.35
CA LEU A 261 -16.85 -9.66 -24.05
C LEU A 261 -17.19 -10.35 -22.71
N TRP A 262 -17.48 -9.54 -21.68
CA TRP A 262 -17.67 -10.04 -20.32
C TRP A 262 -19.11 -10.34 -19.94
N LYS A 263 -20.07 -10.05 -20.82
CA LYS A 263 -21.52 -10.22 -20.58
C LYS A 263 -21.92 -11.64 -20.19
N SER A 264 -21.28 -12.64 -20.79
CA SER A 264 -21.63 -14.06 -20.63
C SER A 264 -20.92 -14.73 -19.46
N LYS A 265 -19.96 -14.04 -18.81
CA LYS A 265 -19.21 -14.66 -17.72
C LYS A 265 -20.02 -14.65 -16.42
N PRO A 266 -20.39 -15.80 -15.86
CA PRO A 266 -21.16 -15.88 -14.62
C PRO A 266 -20.37 -15.32 -13.43
N GLY A 267 -21.06 -14.63 -12.50
CA GLY A 267 -20.45 -14.13 -11.26
C GLY A 267 -19.45 -12.99 -11.45
N MET A 268 -19.46 -12.34 -12.61
CA MET A 268 -18.59 -11.22 -12.94
C MET A 268 -19.18 -9.90 -12.42
N ASP A 269 -18.44 -9.17 -11.58
CA ASP A 269 -18.73 -7.76 -11.26
C ASP A 269 -17.88 -6.87 -12.21
N LEU A 270 -18.54 -6.36 -13.24
CA LEU A 270 -17.93 -5.49 -14.23
C LEU A 270 -18.35 -4.04 -13.99
N ARG A 271 -17.38 -3.20 -13.63
CA ARG A 271 -17.60 -1.76 -13.41
C ARG A 271 -16.82 -0.96 -14.44
N ILE A 272 -17.54 -0.20 -15.26
CA ILE A 272 -16.97 0.70 -16.25
C ILE A 272 -17.48 2.11 -15.99
N THR A 273 -16.55 3.02 -15.66
CA THR A 273 -16.90 4.43 -15.53
C THR A 273 -16.46 5.21 -16.75
N LYS A 274 -17.31 6.13 -17.17
CA LYS A 274 -17.02 7.02 -18.31
C LYS A 274 -15.92 8.01 -17.90
N PRO A 275 -15.17 8.55 -18.88
CA PRO A 275 -14.27 9.66 -18.62
C PRO A 275 -15.05 10.80 -17.96
N ARG A 276 -14.55 11.33 -16.84
CA ARG A 276 -15.01 12.62 -16.37
C ARG A 276 -14.55 13.66 -17.38
N LYS A 277 -15.48 14.42 -17.95
CA LYS A 277 -15.09 15.63 -18.70
C LYS A 277 -14.32 16.50 -17.70
N PRO A 278 -13.10 16.92 -18.03
CA PRO A 278 -12.40 17.86 -17.19
C PRO A 278 -13.28 19.11 -17.01
N GLU A 279 -13.42 19.61 -15.80
CA GLU A 279 -14.30 20.77 -15.51
C GLU A 279 -13.95 22.02 -16.33
N TRP A 280 -12.68 22.14 -16.78
CA TRP A 280 -12.22 23.21 -17.66
C TRP A 280 -12.72 23.09 -19.12
N LEU A 281 -13.25 21.94 -19.55
CA LEU A 281 -13.91 21.77 -20.85
C LEU A 281 -15.43 22.01 -20.78
N ALA A 282 -15.96 22.31 -19.60
CA ALA A 282 -17.38 22.59 -19.39
C ALA A 282 -17.71 24.09 -19.39
N GLN A 283 -16.72 24.97 -19.66
CA GLN A 283 -16.89 26.43 -19.77
C GLN A 283 -16.97 26.88 -21.22
#